data_b29a8e983a0db85f2b17638c80d65e59
#
_entry.id   b29a8e983a0db85f2b17638c80d65e59
#
_cell.length_a   1.000
_cell.length_b   1.000
_cell.length_c   1.000
_cell.angle_alpha   90.00
_cell.angle_beta   90.00
_cell.angle_gamma   90.00
#
_symmetry.space_group_name_H-M   'P 1'
#
loop_
_entity.id
_entity.type
_entity.pdbx_description
1 polymer ?
#
loop_
_entity_poly.entity_id
_entity_poly.type
_entity_poly.pdbx_seq_one_letter_code
_entity_poly.pdbx_strand_id
1 'polypeptide(L)'
;MEENKTLEEVCTEYKLSEDERNEIGNKINAIMLAGKKTSEQPIAIIDIAPPGSGKTGLNGYACAQFKDNNAVVINSDELKPFHPRIDELAKKYPEYYTKVTNQESNFWTDNLFDVAVASRYNVIFEGTGRNLKLLTKMMSKMHGYKIVVRGMAVNELNCLMSIIERYEGQVEQKGWGRLVMEDHFYKAYDEMLENIQAIEESGMADIVEVYTRSDNPSRPLRIYSSRNREFKDARTAVIVGRERDRKSAEQYYDCLLYTSPSPRDM
;
A
#
# COMPACT_ATOMS: atom_id res chain seq x y z
N MET A 1 -10.56 -11.47 -35.25
CA MET A 1 -9.52 -10.51 -34.82
C MET A 1 -10.21 -9.64 -33.78
N GLU A 2 -9.85 -9.83 -32.50
CA GLU A 2 -10.33 -8.91 -31.49
C GLU A 2 -9.71 -7.54 -31.76
N GLU A 3 -10.53 -6.50 -31.88
CA GLU A 3 -10.05 -5.13 -32.04
C GLU A 3 -9.21 -4.77 -30.81
N ASN A 4 -7.97 -4.33 -31.03
CA ASN A 4 -7.11 -3.78 -29.97
C ASN A 4 -7.71 -2.45 -29.51
N LYS A 5 -8.56 -2.50 -28.49
CA LYS A 5 -9.16 -1.31 -27.89
C LYS A 5 -8.09 -0.49 -27.15
N THR A 6 -8.22 0.82 -27.27
CA THR A 6 -7.41 1.75 -26.48
C THR A 6 -7.84 1.74 -25.01
N LEU A 7 -6.96 2.20 -24.10
CA LEU A 7 -7.31 2.34 -22.69
C LEU A 7 -8.58 3.18 -22.46
N GLU A 8 -8.79 4.24 -23.24
CA GLU A 8 -9.94 5.14 -23.11
C GLU A 8 -11.25 4.44 -23.48
N GLU A 9 -11.25 3.65 -24.55
CA GLU A 9 -12.40 2.83 -24.96
C GLU A 9 -12.74 1.78 -23.92
N VAL A 10 -11.72 1.10 -23.34
CA VAL A 10 -11.92 0.11 -22.29
C VAL A 10 -12.43 0.78 -21.00
N CYS A 11 -11.88 1.94 -20.61
CA CYS A 11 -12.40 2.70 -19.48
C CYS A 11 -13.88 3.06 -19.65
N THR A 12 -14.29 3.43 -20.88
CA THR A 12 -15.69 3.78 -21.18
C THR A 12 -16.59 2.56 -21.11
N GLU A 13 -16.16 1.43 -21.68
CA GLU A 13 -16.92 0.16 -21.70
C GLU A 13 -17.17 -0.41 -20.31
N TYR A 14 -16.19 -0.30 -19.41
CA TYR A 14 -16.24 -0.88 -18.06
C TYR A 14 -16.64 0.12 -16.98
N LYS A 15 -16.94 1.35 -17.34
CA LYS A 15 -17.40 2.37 -16.39
C LYS A 15 -18.74 1.94 -15.77
N LEU A 16 -18.84 2.07 -14.44
CA LEU A 16 -20.08 1.85 -13.72
C LEU A 16 -20.99 3.08 -13.79
N SER A 17 -22.28 2.87 -13.77
CA SER A 17 -23.24 3.93 -13.50
C SER A 17 -23.06 4.48 -12.09
N GLU A 18 -23.57 5.67 -11.83
CA GLU A 18 -23.49 6.28 -10.49
C GLU A 18 -24.24 5.43 -9.45
N ASP A 19 -25.39 4.88 -9.82
CA ASP A 19 -26.20 4.03 -8.95
C ASP A 19 -25.47 2.73 -8.60
N GLU A 20 -24.92 2.02 -9.59
CA GLU A 20 -24.14 0.79 -9.38
C GLU A 20 -22.93 1.06 -8.46
N ARG A 21 -22.19 2.15 -8.73
CA ARG A 21 -21.03 2.53 -7.93
C ARG A 21 -21.40 2.82 -6.48
N ASN A 22 -22.51 3.52 -6.25
CA ASN A 22 -23.00 3.84 -4.92
C ASN A 22 -23.50 2.58 -4.19
N GLU A 23 -24.23 1.70 -4.88
CA GLU A 23 -24.70 0.44 -4.31
C GLU A 23 -23.52 -0.45 -3.87
N ILE A 24 -22.50 -0.57 -4.71
CA ILE A 24 -21.29 -1.32 -4.37
C ILE A 24 -20.56 -0.65 -3.20
N GLY A 25 -20.43 0.68 -3.19
CA GLY A 25 -19.85 1.41 -2.09
C GLY A 25 -20.55 1.16 -0.74
N ASN A 26 -21.87 1.13 -0.74
CA ASN A 26 -22.66 0.78 0.44
C ASN A 26 -22.41 -0.67 0.91
N LYS A 27 -22.30 -1.63 -0.02
CA LYS A 27 -21.93 -3.02 0.30
C LYS A 27 -20.52 -3.11 0.90
N ILE A 28 -19.55 -2.39 0.33
CA ILE A 28 -18.19 -2.31 0.87
C ILE A 28 -18.22 -1.78 2.30
N ASN A 29 -18.89 -0.66 2.54
CA ASN A 29 -19.00 -0.09 3.88
C ASN A 29 -19.62 -1.09 4.87
N ALA A 30 -20.69 -1.76 4.50
CA ALA A 30 -21.35 -2.77 5.33
C ALA A 30 -20.40 -3.93 5.70
N ILE A 31 -19.60 -4.41 4.74
CA ILE A 31 -18.62 -5.49 4.95
C ILE A 31 -17.46 -5.02 5.81
N MET A 32 -16.85 -3.87 5.47
CA MET A 32 -15.62 -3.40 6.12
C MET A 32 -15.86 -2.90 7.56
N LEU A 33 -17.06 -2.41 7.85
CA LEU A 33 -17.44 -1.95 9.18
C LEU A 33 -18.07 -3.05 10.05
N ALA A 34 -18.39 -4.22 9.47
CA ALA A 34 -19.02 -5.32 10.20
C ALA A 34 -18.19 -5.74 11.41
N GLY A 35 -18.81 -5.78 12.59
CA GLY A 35 -18.16 -6.18 13.86
C GLY A 35 -17.17 -5.18 14.43
N LYS A 36 -16.91 -4.04 13.75
CA LYS A 36 -16.06 -2.98 14.29
C LYS A 36 -16.82 -2.11 15.28
N LYS A 37 -16.08 -1.54 16.23
CA LYS A 37 -16.62 -0.66 17.27
C LYS A 37 -15.97 0.71 17.15
N THR A 38 -16.76 1.74 17.35
CA THR A 38 -16.31 3.13 17.44
C THR A 38 -15.49 3.37 18.70
N SER A 39 -14.68 4.42 18.74
CA SER A 39 -13.81 4.76 19.85
C SER A 39 -13.96 6.23 20.24
N GLU A 40 -13.97 6.52 21.53
CA GLU A 40 -13.91 7.90 22.03
C GLU A 40 -12.52 8.52 21.74
N GLN A 41 -11.48 7.70 21.68
CA GLN A 41 -10.11 8.10 21.35
C GLN A 41 -9.61 7.27 20.16
N PRO A 42 -10.12 7.53 18.94
CA PRO A 42 -9.77 6.73 17.78
C PRO A 42 -8.31 6.94 17.38
N ILE A 43 -7.74 5.88 16.85
CA ILE A 43 -6.36 5.87 16.33
C ILE A 43 -6.42 5.68 14.83
N ALA A 44 -5.65 6.49 14.11
CA ALA A 44 -5.39 6.32 12.70
C ALA A 44 -3.93 5.90 12.48
N ILE A 45 -3.70 4.77 11.83
CA ILE A 45 -2.39 4.35 11.35
C ILE A 45 -2.38 4.55 9.84
N ILE A 46 -1.42 5.31 9.34
CA ILE A 46 -1.23 5.57 7.92
C ILE A 46 0.08 4.91 7.49
N ASP A 47 -0.04 3.74 6.86
CA ASP A 47 1.11 2.99 6.35
C ASP A 47 1.44 3.45 4.94
N ILE A 48 2.62 4.08 4.76
CA ILE A 48 3.12 4.57 3.48
C ILE A 48 4.37 3.80 3.07
N ALA A 49 4.30 3.19 1.89
CA ALA A 49 5.42 2.37 1.45
C ALA A 49 5.39 2.14 -0.07
N PRO A 50 6.54 2.12 -0.75
CA PRO A 50 6.59 1.83 -2.18
C PRO A 50 6.10 0.42 -2.49
N PRO A 51 5.71 0.15 -3.74
CA PRO A 51 5.39 -1.21 -4.18
C PRO A 51 6.55 -2.17 -3.88
N GLY A 52 6.23 -3.40 -3.51
CA GLY A 52 7.24 -4.43 -3.22
C GLY A 52 7.96 -4.32 -1.86
N SER A 53 7.73 -3.28 -1.08
CA SER A 53 8.46 -3.06 0.19
C SER A 53 8.00 -3.93 1.38
N GLY A 54 6.94 -4.71 1.24
CA GLY A 54 6.39 -5.54 2.33
C GLY A 54 5.28 -4.87 3.13
N LYS A 55 4.50 -3.98 2.50
CA LYS A 55 3.33 -3.31 3.10
C LYS A 55 2.38 -4.26 3.82
N THR A 56 2.11 -5.43 3.24
CA THR A 56 1.22 -6.44 3.85
C THR A 56 1.67 -6.85 5.25
N GLY A 57 2.98 -7.01 5.46
CA GLY A 57 3.54 -7.30 6.78
C GLY A 57 3.37 -6.14 7.76
N LEU A 58 3.58 -4.90 7.29
CA LEU A 58 3.38 -3.69 8.10
C LEU A 58 1.90 -3.52 8.49
N ASN A 59 0.99 -3.73 7.55
CA ASN A 59 -0.46 -3.69 7.79
C ASN A 59 -0.89 -4.78 8.79
N GLY A 60 -0.42 -6.03 8.62
CA GLY A 60 -0.69 -7.11 9.59
C GLY A 60 -0.19 -6.75 11.00
N TYR A 61 0.99 -6.13 11.09
CA TYR A 61 1.53 -5.62 12.35
C TYR A 61 0.67 -4.48 12.93
N ALA A 62 0.14 -3.60 12.08
CA ALA A 62 -0.78 -2.54 12.50
C ALA A 62 -2.10 -3.13 13.03
N CYS A 63 -2.70 -4.08 12.32
CA CYS A 63 -3.92 -4.77 12.75
C CYS A 63 -3.77 -5.44 14.12
N ALA A 64 -2.64 -6.09 14.38
CA ALA A 64 -2.36 -6.77 15.65
C ALA A 64 -2.29 -5.82 16.86
N GLN A 65 -2.20 -4.51 16.65
CA GLN A 65 -2.22 -3.51 17.74
C GLN A 65 -3.63 -3.19 18.24
N PHE A 66 -4.64 -3.55 17.48
CA PHE A 66 -6.03 -3.34 17.87
C PHE A 66 -6.63 -4.62 18.42
N LYS A 67 -7.10 -4.56 19.66
CA LYS A 67 -7.81 -5.68 20.28
C LYS A 67 -8.98 -6.10 19.39
N ASP A 68 -9.15 -7.40 19.20
CA ASP A 68 -10.23 -7.99 18.40
C ASP A 68 -10.25 -7.48 16.96
N ASN A 69 -9.09 -7.08 16.41
CA ASN A 69 -8.95 -6.45 15.08
C ASN A 69 -9.88 -5.24 14.90
N ASN A 70 -10.13 -4.45 15.95
CA ASN A 70 -11.05 -3.34 15.95
C ASN A 70 -10.48 -2.10 15.22
N ALA A 71 -10.13 -2.25 13.96
CA ALA A 71 -9.76 -1.17 13.05
C ALA A 71 -10.33 -1.44 11.66
N VAL A 72 -10.70 -0.38 10.94
CA VAL A 72 -11.11 -0.44 9.54
C VAL A 72 -9.87 -0.32 8.67
N VAL A 73 -9.58 -1.37 7.91
CA VAL A 73 -8.46 -1.38 6.96
C VAL A 73 -8.94 -0.78 5.64
N ILE A 74 -8.23 0.21 5.16
CA ILE A 74 -8.57 0.95 3.94
C ILE A 74 -7.40 0.86 2.95
N ASN A 75 -7.57 0.07 1.91
CA ASN A 75 -6.61 -0.15 0.84
C ASN A 75 -7.35 -0.22 -0.50
N SER A 76 -7.09 0.72 -1.39
CA SER A 76 -7.80 0.80 -2.67
C SER A 76 -7.58 -0.43 -3.57
N ASP A 77 -6.46 -1.13 -3.43
CA ASP A 77 -6.19 -2.36 -4.19
C ASP A 77 -7.09 -3.52 -3.75
N GLU A 78 -7.46 -3.58 -2.46
CA GLU A 78 -8.38 -4.58 -1.92
C GLU A 78 -9.83 -4.31 -2.29
N LEU A 79 -10.17 -3.10 -2.72
CA LEU A 79 -11.50 -2.74 -3.17
C LEU A 79 -11.74 -2.99 -4.66
N LYS A 80 -10.69 -3.18 -5.47
CA LYS A 80 -10.81 -3.49 -6.90
C LYS A 80 -11.64 -4.75 -7.21
N PRO A 81 -11.54 -5.86 -6.43
CA PRO A 81 -12.34 -7.05 -6.65
C PRO A 81 -13.86 -6.86 -6.54
N PHE A 82 -14.32 -5.75 -5.95
CA PHE A 82 -15.74 -5.43 -5.92
C PHE A 82 -16.29 -4.94 -7.25
N HIS A 83 -15.42 -4.65 -8.23
CA HIS A 83 -15.88 -4.31 -9.58
C HIS A 83 -16.53 -5.53 -10.26
N PRO A 84 -17.82 -5.47 -10.67
CA PRO A 84 -18.59 -6.66 -11.05
C PRO A 84 -18.05 -7.39 -12.29
N ARG A 85 -17.29 -6.70 -13.13
CA ARG A 85 -16.68 -7.26 -14.35
C ARG A 85 -15.15 -7.39 -14.25
N ILE A 86 -14.59 -7.49 -13.04
CA ILE A 86 -13.13 -7.51 -12.86
C ILE A 86 -12.47 -8.72 -13.51
N ASP A 87 -13.06 -9.89 -13.41
CA ASP A 87 -12.50 -11.13 -13.97
C ASP A 87 -12.50 -11.11 -15.51
N GLU A 88 -13.57 -10.60 -16.12
CA GLU A 88 -13.65 -10.38 -17.55
C GLU A 88 -12.57 -9.38 -18.00
N LEU A 89 -12.50 -8.22 -17.33
CA LEU A 89 -11.55 -7.15 -17.63
C LEU A 89 -10.11 -7.64 -17.51
N ALA A 90 -9.78 -8.35 -16.42
CA ALA A 90 -8.42 -8.84 -16.19
C ALA A 90 -7.99 -9.92 -17.20
N LYS A 91 -8.92 -10.74 -17.70
CA LYS A 91 -8.64 -11.75 -18.73
C LYS A 91 -8.50 -11.12 -20.12
N LYS A 92 -9.36 -10.16 -20.44
CA LYS A 92 -9.43 -9.57 -21.79
C LYS A 92 -8.43 -8.44 -22.00
N TYR A 93 -8.16 -7.65 -20.95
CA TYR A 93 -7.27 -6.48 -20.97
C TYR A 93 -6.35 -6.45 -19.74
N PRO A 94 -5.47 -7.44 -19.57
CA PRO A 94 -4.61 -7.57 -18.37
C PRO A 94 -3.71 -6.34 -18.15
N GLU A 95 -3.32 -5.63 -19.20
CA GLU A 95 -2.52 -4.40 -19.13
C GLU A 95 -3.32 -3.18 -18.65
N TYR A 96 -4.65 -3.19 -18.78
CA TYR A 96 -5.51 -2.05 -18.47
C TYR A 96 -6.32 -2.22 -17.19
N TYR A 97 -6.56 -3.45 -16.72
CA TYR A 97 -7.51 -3.70 -15.64
C TYR A 97 -7.26 -2.85 -14.39
N THR A 98 -5.99 -2.67 -14.02
CA THR A 98 -5.62 -1.84 -12.87
C THR A 98 -6.01 -0.38 -13.06
N LYS A 99 -5.77 0.18 -14.26
CA LYS A 99 -6.08 1.59 -14.56
C LYS A 99 -7.59 1.81 -14.64
N VAL A 100 -8.29 0.88 -15.27
CA VAL A 100 -9.76 0.92 -15.42
C VAL A 100 -10.44 0.88 -14.06
N THR A 101 -10.04 -0.04 -13.18
CA THR A 101 -10.66 -0.20 -11.86
C THR A 101 -10.23 0.86 -10.83
N ASN A 102 -9.16 1.62 -11.09
CA ASN A 102 -8.66 2.64 -10.15
C ASN A 102 -9.69 3.73 -9.86
N GLN A 103 -10.48 4.16 -10.84
CA GLN A 103 -11.46 5.21 -10.64
C GLN A 103 -12.49 4.80 -9.59
N GLU A 104 -13.04 3.60 -9.74
CA GLU A 104 -14.07 3.08 -8.85
C GLU A 104 -13.50 2.74 -7.47
N SER A 105 -12.36 2.05 -7.42
CA SER A 105 -11.73 1.71 -6.15
C SER A 105 -11.30 2.95 -5.35
N ASN A 106 -10.84 4.01 -5.99
CA ASN A 106 -10.52 5.27 -5.32
C ASN A 106 -11.79 5.95 -4.74
N PHE A 107 -12.88 5.97 -5.51
CA PHE A 107 -14.15 6.49 -5.03
C PHE A 107 -14.64 5.73 -3.79
N TRP A 108 -14.60 4.40 -3.82
CA TRP A 108 -14.99 3.57 -2.66
C TRP A 108 -14.04 3.74 -1.47
N THR A 109 -12.74 3.92 -1.74
CA THR A 109 -11.73 4.20 -0.71
C THR A 109 -12.04 5.51 0.02
N ASP A 110 -12.30 6.58 -0.74
CA ASP A 110 -12.64 7.90 -0.17
C ASP A 110 -13.95 7.82 0.62
N ASN A 111 -14.96 7.13 0.09
CA ASN A 111 -16.24 6.95 0.77
C ASN A 111 -16.11 6.15 2.07
N LEU A 112 -15.42 5.01 2.04
CA LEU A 112 -15.17 4.18 3.23
C LEU A 112 -14.37 4.98 4.29
N PHE A 113 -13.36 5.72 3.85
CA PHE A 113 -12.58 6.57 4.73
C PHE A 113 -13.44 7.64 5.40
N ASP A 114 -14.26 8.37 4.63
CA ASP A 114 -15.10 9.43 5.17
C ASP A 114 -16.14 8.86 6.16
N VAL A 115 -16.76 7.74 5.87
CA VAL A 115 -17.70 7.06 6.78
C VAL A 115 -17.00 6.57 8.05
N ALA A 116 -15.84 5.94 7.93
CA ALA A 116 -15.09 5.42 9.08
C ALA A 116 -14.63 6.55 10.01
N VAL A 117 -14.11 7.65 9.45
CA VAL A 117 -13.62 8.80 10.22
C VAL A 117 -14.78 9.56 10.87
N ALA A 118 -15.85 9.85 10.14
CA ALA A 118 -17.03 10.54 10.69
C ALA A 118 -17.66 9.75 11.84
N SER A 119 -17.64 8.43 11.78
CA SER A 119 -18.17 7.53 12.81
C SER A 119 -17.16 7.18 13.91
N ARG A 120 -15.93 7.73 13.88
CA ARG A 120 -14.88 7.55 14.88
C ARG A 120 -14.42 6.10 15.07
N TYR A 121 -14.33 5.32 13.98
CA TYR A 121 -13.66 4.03 13.99
C TYR A 121 -12.14 4.19 14.04
N ASN A 122 -11.41 3.23 14.62
CA ASN A 122 -9.98 3.13 14.35
C ASN A 122 -9.77 2.81 12.87
N VAL A 123 -8.77 3.42 12.27
CA VAL A 123 -8.48 3.30 10.84
C VAL A 123 -7.04 2.88 10.61
N ILE A 124 -6.83 1.96 9.68
CA ILE A 124 -5.52 1.65 9.10
C ILE A 124 -5.63 1.96 7.60
N PHE A 125 -4.95 3.00 7.15
CA PHE A 125 -4.89 3.37 5.75
C PHE A 125 -3.57 2.90 5.14
N GLU A 126 -3.64 2.18 4.02
CA GLU A 126 -2.47 1.71 3.30
C GLU A 126 -2.34 2.44 1.96
N GLY A 127 -1.16 3.04 1.73
CA GLY A 127 -0.86 3.76 0.50
C GLY A 127 0.61 3.72 0.11
N THR A 128 0.93 4.30 -1.04
CA THR A 128 2.33 4.40 -1.50
C THR A 128 3.09 5.56 -0.88
N GLY A 129 2.40 6.51 -0.27
CA GLY A 129 3.00 7.72 0.28
C GLY A 129 3.37 8.78 -0.76
N ARG A 130 3.08 8.57 -2.05
CA ARG A 130 3.51 9.48 -3.13
C ARG A 130 2.71 10.78 -3.23
N ASN A 131 1.51 10.84 -2.72
CA ASN A 131 0.63 12.03 -2.86
C ASN A 131 0.48 12.74 -1.52
N LEU A 132 1.38 13.69 -1.25
CA LEU A 132 1.36 14.49 -0.02
C LEU A 132 0.03 15.23 0.15
N LYS A 133 -0.50 15.83 -0.93
CA LYS A 133 -1.75 16.58 -0.88
C LYS A 133 -2.94 15.71 -0.47
N LEU A 134 -2.98 14.46 -0.93
CA LEU A 134 -4.00 13.50 -0.49
C LEU A 134 -3.83 13.16 0.99
N LEU A 135 -2.61 12.83 1.42
CA LEU A 135 -2.33 12.46 2.81
C LEU A 135 -2.65 13.60 3.78
N THR A 136 -2.24 14.83 3.47
CA THR A 136 -2.55 15.99 4.30
C THR A 136 -4.05 16.30 4.35
N LYS A 137 -4.76 16.16 3.22
CA LYS A 137 -6.23 16.28 3.17
C LYS A 137 -6.91 15.22 4.03
N MET A 138 -6.42 13.97 4.01
CA MET A 138 -6.96 12.91 4.86
C MET A 138 -6.71 13.20 6.34
N MET A 139 -5.48 13.52 6.71
CA MET A 139 -5.14 13.86 8.10
C MET A 139 -5.93 15.06 8.62
N SER A 140 -6.20 16.06 7.79
CA SER A 140 -7.01 17.22 8.18
C SER A 140 -8.48 16.88 8.49
N LYS A 141 -9.00 15.76 8.01
CA LYS A 141 -10.34 15.28 8.36
C LYS A 141 -10.38 14.50 9.70
N MET A 142 -9.23 14.04 10.20
CA MET A 142 -9.12 13.16 11.37
C MET A 142 -9.10 13.94 12.71
N HIS A 143 -10.08 14.82 12.90
CA HIS A 143 -10.16 15.61 14.14
C HIS A 143 -10.36 14.71 15.36
N GLY A 144 -9.48 14.87 16.37
CA GLY A 144 -9.54 14.10 17.62
C GLY A 144 -9.06 12.64 17.47
N TYR A 145 -8.38 12.31 16.39
CA TYR A 145 -7.64 11.07 16.25
C TYR A 145 -6.21 11.21 16.76
N LYS A 146 -5.67 10.13 17.26
CA LYS A 146 -4.22 9.97 17.38
C LYS A 146 -3.70 9.42 16.06
N ILE A 147 -2.91 10.22 15.35
CA ILE A 147 -2.41 9.91 14.02
C ILE A 147 -0.98 9.38 14.09
N VAL A 148 -0.76 8.17 13.58
CA VAL A 148 0.56 7.53 13.46
C VAL A 148 0.85 7.29 11.99
N VAL A 149 1.91 7.91 11.46
CA VAL A 149 2.36 7.66 10.08
C VAL A 149 3.56 6.73 10.12
N ARG A 150 3.56 5.70 9.26
CA ARG A 150 4.61 4.68 9.19
C ARG A 150 5.14 4.55 7.79
N GLY A 151 6.47 4.63 7.65
CA GLY A 151 7.16 4.41 6.40
C GLY A 151 7.94 3.10 6.38
N MET A 152 8.09 2.47 5.20
CA MET A 152 8.98 1.31 5.01
C MET A 152 10.28 1.73 4.32
N ALA A 153 11.41 1.44 4.98
CA ALA A 153 12.76 1.66 4.47
C ALA A 153 13.32 0.35 3.91
N VAL A 154 12.99 0.05 2.65
CA VAL A 154 13.42 -1.16 1.94
C VAL A 154 14.17 -0.75 0.68
N ASN A 155 15.27 -1.45 0.39
CA ASN A 155 16.09 -1.20 -0.78
C ASN A 155 15.30 -1.41 -2.08
N GLU A 156 15.68 -0.65 -3.09
CA GLU A 156 15.10 -0.68 -4.44
C GLU A 156 15.11 -2.10 -5.04
N LEU A 157 16.25 -2.78 -5.03
CA LEU A 157 16.37 -4.12 -5.60
C LEU A 157 15.42 -5.12 -4.91
N ASN A 158 15.35 -5.10 -3.59
CA ASN A 158 14.44 -5.96 -2.84
C ASN A 158 12.96 -5.65 -3.14
N CYS A 159 12.63 -4.38 -3.37
CA CYS A 159 11.29 -4.00 -3.81
C CYS A 159 10.98 -4.54 -5.20
N LEU A 160 11.88 -4.36 -6.17
CA LEU A 160 11.71 -4.80 -7.55
C LEU A 160 11.60 -6.33 -7.63
N MET A 161 12.47 -7.06 -6.93
CA MET A 161 12.39 -8.53 -6.87
C MET A 161 11.04 -9.00 -6.32
N SER A 162 10.58 -8.40 -5.23
CA SER A 162 9.26 -8.75 -4.66
C SER A 162 8.09 -8.41 -5.58
N ILE A 163 8.22 -7.41 -6.45
CA ILE A 163 7.23 -7.09 -7.49
C ILE A 163 7.19 -8.20 -8.54
N ILE A 164 8.37 -8.65 -9.00
CA ILE A 164 8.51 -9.72 -10.01
C ILE A 164 7.98 -11.04 -9.44
N GLU A 165 8.45 -11.46 -8.27
CA GLU A 165 7.99 -12.69 -7.60
C GLU A 165 6.47 -12.72 -7.42
N ARG A 166 5.88 -11.60 -7.02
CA ARG A 166 4.42 -11.49 -6.90
C ARG A 166 3.72 -11.61 -8.25
N TYR A 167 4.26 -10.98 -9.30
CA TYR A 167 3.72 -11.07 -10.65
C TYR A 167 3.74 -12.50 -11.16
N GLU A 168 4.88 -13.17 -11.07
CA GLU A 168 5.07 -14.57 -11.51
C GLU A 168 4.14 -15.51 -10.74
N GLY A 169 4.07 -15.40 -9.40
CA GLY A 169 3.15 -16.20 -8.60
C GLY A 169 1.68 -15.98 -8.95
N GLN A 170 1.28 -14.76 -9.32
CA GLN A 170 -0.08 -14.48 -9.80
C GLN A 170 -0.34 -15.10 -11.17
N VAL A 171 0.61 -15.01 -12.10
CA VAL A 171 0.50 -15.62 -13.43
C VAL A 171 0.39 -17.14 -13.32
N GLU A 172 1.19 -17.77 -12.46
CA GLU A 172 1.12 -19.21 -12.22
C GLU A 172 -0.25 -19.66 -11.66
N GLN A 173 -0.80 -18.91 -10.71
CA GLN A 173 -2.05 -19.27 -10.04
C GLN A 173 -3.31 -18.94 -10.85
N LYS A 174 -3.31 -17.82 -11.59
CA LYS A 174 -4.51 -17.24 -12.21
C LYS A 174 -4.41 -17.11 -13.73
N GLY A 175 -3.25 -17.37 -14.32
CA GLY A 175 -2.97 -17.16 -15.75
C GLY A 175 -2.73 -15.68 -16.11
N TRP A 176 -2.76 -14.75 -15.14
CA TRP A 176 -2.45 -13.34 -15.32
C TRP A 176 -1.91 -12.75 -14.02
N GLY A 177 -1.15 -11.67 -14.10
CA GLY A 177 -0.56 -11.02 -12.95
C GLY A 177 -0.55 -9.49 -13.07
N ARG A 178 -0.43 -8.81 -11.94
CA ARG A 178 -0.28 -7.35 -11.88
C ARG A 178 1.20 -6.98 -11.83
N LEU A 179 1.71 -6.48 -12.94
CA LEU A 179 3.03 -5.86 -12.98
C LEU A 179 2.92 -4.38 -12.59
N VAL A 180 3.82 -3.93 -11.74
CA VAL A 180 3.99 -2.50 -11.43
C VAL A 180 4.92 -1.91 -12.48
N MET A 181 4.46 -0.87 -13.17
CA MET A 181 5.28 -0.17 -14.16
C MET A 181 6.45 0.55 -13.45
N GLU A 182 7.60 0.56 -14.10
CA GLU A 182 8.85 1.10 -13.56
C GLU A 182 8.71 2.56 -13.13
N ASP A 183 8.19 3.43 -13.99
CA ASP A 183 7.95 4.85 -13.67
C ASP A 183 7.07 5.02 -12.43
N HIS A 184 6.07 4.16 -12.26
CA HIS A 184 5.19 4.18 -11.11
C HIS A 184 5.89 3.76 -9.82
N PHE A 185 6.80 2.80 -9.94
CA PHE A 185 7.63 2.36 -8.82
C PHE A 185 8.57 3.47 -8.36
N TYR A 186 9.40 3.99 -9.26
CA TYR A 186 10.39 5.01 -8.90
C TYR A 186 9.74 6.28 -8.37
N LYS A 187 8.66 6.72 -9.00
CA LYS A 187 7.90 7.85 -8.49
C LYS A 187 7.39 7.62 -7.05
N ALA A 188 6.85 6.44 -6.74
CA ALA A 188 6.41 6.13 -5.39
C ALA A 188 7.58 5.97 -4.40
N TYR A 189 8.71 5.46 -4.88
CA TYR A 189 9.91 5.24 -4.08
C TYR A 189 10.55 6.57 -3.64
N ASP A 190 10.67 7.52 -4.56
CA ASP A 190 11.31 8.82 -4.31
C ASP A 190 10.35 9.77 -3.56
N GLU A 191 9.11 9.92 -4.04
CA GLU A 191 8.14 10.84 -3.43
C GLU A 191 7.80 10.45 -1.98
N MET A 192 7.76 9.16 -1.63
CA MET A 192 7.55 8.73 -0.25
C MET A 192 8.62 9.27 0.70
N LEU A 193 9.88 9.31 0.24
CA LEU A 193 11.01 9.81 1.03
C LEU A 193 10.86 11.30 1.38
N GLU A 194 10.46 12.11 0.41
CA GLU A 194 10.24 13.54 0.64
C GLU A 194 8.96 13.80 1.45
N ASN A 195 7.92 13.02 1.17
CA ASN A 195 6.63 13.20 1.80
C ASN A 195 6.63 12.79 3.28
N ILE A 196 7.37 11.74 3.67
CA ILE A 196 7.45 11.36 5.10
C ILE A 196 8.12 12.47 5.93
N GLN A 197 9.14 13.14 5.37
CA GLN A 197 9.75 14.29 6.00
C GLN A 197 8.78 15.45 6.13
N ALA A 198 8.09 15.80 5.04
CA ALA A 198 7.11 16.89 5.05
C ALA A 198 5.98 16.63 6.06
N ILE A 199 5.53 15.39 6.20
CA ILE A 199 4.53 15.01 7.21
C ILE A 199 5.08 15.20 8.62
N GLU A 200 6.30 14.76 8.91
CA GLU A 200 6.93 14.93 10.22
C GLU A 200 7.09 16.42 10.57
N GLU A 201 7.59 17.22 9.63
CA GLU A 201 7.78 18.67 9.81
C GLU A 201 6.47 19.44 9.98
N SER A 202 5.39 18.98 9.35
CA SER A 202 4.06 19.64 9.45
C SER A 202 3.42 19.53 10.83
N GLY A 203 3.84 18.56 11.65
CA GLY A 203 3.22 18.28 12.94
C GLY A 203 1.79 17.76 12.87
N MET A 204 1.29 17.36 11.68
CA MET A 204 -0.06 16.80 11.51
C MET A 204 -0.17 15.36 12.05
N ALA A 205 0.93 14.63 12.11
CA ALA A 205 1.00 13.32 12.73
C ALA A 205 1.52 13.44 14.17
N ASP A 206 0.88 12.74 15.12
CA ASP A 206 1.35 12.66 16.51
C ASP A 206 2.65 11.86 16.62
N ILE A 207 2.82 10.90 15.72
CA ILE A 207 4.01 10.03 15.68
C ILE A 207 4.31 9.69 14.21
N VAL A 208 5.59 9.81 13.85
CA VAL A 208 6.12 9.29 12.60
C VAL A 208 7.11 8.17 12.94
N GLU A 209 6.95 7.02 12.32
CA GLU A 209 7.80 5.83 12.53
C GLU A 209 8.35 5.33 11.20
N VAL A 210 9.55 4.76 11.22
CA VAL A 210 10.15 4.09 10.06
C VAL A 210 10.48 2.66 10.43
N TYR A 211 10.09 1.76 9.55
CA TYR A 211 10.29 0.32 9.67
C TYR A 211 11.13 -0.21 8.51
N THR A 212 11.79 -1.33 8.74
CA THR A 212 12.44 -2.15 7.72
C THR A 212 11.95 -3.58 7.80
N ARG A 213 12.31 -4.39 6.81
CA ARG A 213 12.04 -5.83 6.86
C ARG A 213 12.80 -6.48 8.01
N SER A 214 12.28 -7.58 8.50
CA SER A 214 12.96 -8.50 9.42
C SER A 214 12.84 -9.92 8.88
N ASP A 215 13.52 -10.86 9.52
CA ASP A 215 13.42 -12.31 9.19
C ASP A 215 11.99 -12.85 9.33
N ASN A 216 11.16 -12.17 10.12
CA ASN A 216 9.74 -12.46 10.20
C ASN A 216 8.91 -11.38 9.49
N PRO A 217 8.37 -11.65 8.29
CA PRO A 217 7.60 -10.66 7.52
C PRO A 217 6.41 -10.05 8.27
N SER A 218 5.84 -10.77 9.25
CA SER A 218 4.72 -10.29 10.07
C SER A 218 5.17 -9.39 11.24
N ARG A 219 6.46 -9.20 11.44
CA ARG A 219 7.03 -8.37 12.51
C ARG A 219 8.13 -7.46 11.97
N PRO A 220 7.77 -6.44 11.19
CA PRO A 220 8.75 -5.48 10.68
C PRO A 220 9.50 -4.81 11.85
N LEU A 221 10.77 -4.52 11.64
CA LEU A 221 11.63 -3.90 12.64
C LEU A 221 11.50 -2.39 12.58
N ARG A 222 11.04 -1.76 13.67
CA ARG A 222 11.06 -0.32 13.79
C ARG A 222 12.49 0.18 14.00
N ILE A 223 12.95 1.08 13.14
CA ILE A 223 14.28 1.68 13.21
C ILE A 223 14.24 3.15 13.64
N TYR A 224 13.06 3.78 13.61
CA TYR A 224 12.90 5.18 13.99
C TYR A 224 11.51 5.45 14.56
N SER A 225 11.45 6.37 15.51
CA SER A 225 10.25 7.03 15.95
C SER A 225 10.53 8.50 16.25
N SER A 226 9.67 9.41 15.78
CA SER A 226 9.77 10.85 16.06
C SER A 226 9.73 11.17 17.56
N ARG A 227 9.27 10.24 18.40
CA ARG A 227 9.31 10.35 19.88
C ARG A 227 10.67 10.06 20.46
N ASN A 228 11.39 9.06 19.93
CA ASN A 228 12.68 8.62 20.47
C ASN A 228 13.85 9.28 19.76
N ARG A 229 13.65 9.66 18.49
CA ARG A 229 14.64 10.33 17.64
C ARG A 229 15.96 9.57 17.53
N GLU A 230 15.89 8.28 17.18
CA GLU A 230 17.07 7.43 16.92
C GLU A 230 17.91 7.95 15.75
N PHE A 231 17.30 8.73 14.85
CA PHE A 231 17.92 9.51 13.78
C PHE A 231 17.48 10.97 13.86
N LYS A 232 18.10 11.84 13.05
CA LYS A 232 17.78 13.26 12.98
C LYS A 232 16.30 13.49 12.64
N ASP A 233 15.81 12.73 11.66
CA ASP A 233 14.45 12.82 11.13
C ASP A 233 14.05 11.51 10.43
N ALA A 234 12.79 11.38 10.06
CA ALA A 234 12.24 10.20 9.39
C ALA A 234 12.88 9.96 8.01
N ARG A 235 13.20 11.03 7.26
CA ARG A 235 13.88 10.94 5.96
C ARG A 235 15.26 10.30 6.12
N THR A 236 16.05 10.75 7.06
CA THR A 236 17.37 10.17 7.37
C THR A 236 17.24 8.70 7.74
N ALA A 237 16.24 8.34 8.55
CA ALA A 237 15.98 6.96 8.93
C ALA A 237 15.66 6.08 7.71
N VAL A 238 14.85 6.57 6.76
CA VAL A 238 14.54 5.86 5.51
C VAL A 238 15.78 5.63 4.67
N ILE A 239 16.62 6.66 4.49
CA ILE A 239 17.87 6.56 3.71
C ILE A 239 18.79 5.51 4.32
N VAL A 240 19.04 5.59 5.62
CA VAL A 240 19.92 4.63 6.33
C VAL A 240 19.32 3.22 6.32
N GLY A 241 18.02 3.09 6.50
CA GLY A 241 17.33 1.79 6.44
C GLY A 241 17.46 1.14 5.05
N ARG A 242 17.25 1.90 3.98
CA ARG A 242 17.43 1.47 2.60
C ARG A 242 18.85 1.00 2.31
N GLU A 243 19.85 1.73 2.81
CA GLU A 243 21.27 1.38 2.63
C GLU A 243 21.64 0.08 3.38
N ARG A 244 21.13 -0.11 4.59
CA ARG A 244 21.34 -1.36 5.35
C ARG A 244 20.70 -2.56 4.67
N ASP A 245 19.49 -2.40 4.18
CA ASP A 245 18.74 -3.42 3.46
C ASP A 245 19.43 -3.76 2.12
N ARG A 246 20.07 -2.78 1.43
CA ARG A 246 20.88 -3.00 0.24
C ARG A 246 22.06 -3.92 0.51
N LYS A 247 22.81 -3.69 1.58
CA LYS A 247 23.95 -4.52 1.94
C LYS A 247 23.54 -5.97 2.19
N SER A 248 22.40 -6.18 2.85
CA SER A 248 21.85 -7.51 3.04
C SER A 248 21.45 -8.17 1.71
N ALA A 249 20.84 -7.41 0.78
CA ALA A 249 20.48 -7.89 -0.55
C ALA A 249 21.72 -8.29 -1.37
N GLU A 250 22.73 -7.44 -1.42
CA GLU A 250 23.98 -7.72 -2.13
C GLU A 250 24.64 -9.01 -1.62
N GLN A 251 24.74 -9.18 -0.31
CA GLN A 251 25.27 -10.43 0.28
C GLN A 251 24.47 -11.66 -0.08
N TYR A 252 23.15 -11.55 -0.13
CA TYR A 252 22.27 -12.65 -0.54
C TYR A 252 22.46 -13.02 -2.01
N TYR A 253 22.52 -12.02 -2.89
CA TYR A 253 22.71 -12.25 -4.33
C TYR A 253 24.11 -12.79 -4.65
N ASP A 254 25.15 -12.30 -3.98
CA ASP A 254 26.48 -12.85 -4.09
C ASP A 254 26.49 -14.33 -3.70
N CYS A 255 25.84 -14.69 -2.61
CA CYS A 255 25.72 -16.06 -2.16
C CYS A 255 25.01 -16.94 -3.21
N LEU A 256 23.92 -16.47 -3.82
CA LEU A 256 23.19 -17.19 -4.88
C LEU A 256 24.05 -17.39 -6.12
N LEU A 257 24.83 -16.40 -6.54
CA LEU A 257 25.72 -16.49 -7.69
C LEU A 257 26.82 -17.54 -7.48
N TYR A 258 27.32 -17.69 -6.25
CA TYR A 258 28.36 -18.69 -5.92
C TYR A 258 27.78 -20.09 -5.69
N THR A 259 26.49 -20.21 -5.35
CA THR A 259 25.86 -21.51 -5.03
C THR A 259 25.04 -22.07 -6.21
N SER A 260 24.72 -21.26 -7.20
CA SER A 260 24.03 -21.73 -8.41
C SER A 260 25.00 -22.51 -9.29
N PRO A 261 24.63 -23.72 -9.75
CA PRO A 261 25.47 -24.46 -10.71
C PRO A 261 25.68 -23.62 -11.97
N SER A 262 26.92 -23.53 -12.41
CA SER A 262 27.24 -22.84 -13.67
C SER A 262 26.43 -23.43 -14.82
N PRO A 263 25.95 -22.63 -15.79
CA PRO A 263 25.33 -23.16 -17.00
C PRO A 263 26.22 -24.18 -17.75
N ARG A 264 27.51 -24.21 -17.42
CA ARG A 264 28.47 -25.23 -17.97
C ARG A 264 28.41 -26.56 -17.22
N ASP A 265 27.82 -26.60 -16.03
CA ASP A 265 27.70 -27.81 -15.20
C ASP A 265 26.37 -28.53 -15.43
N MET A 266 25.49 -27.97 -16.26
CA MET A 266 24.25 -28.56 -16.74
C MET A 266 24.39 -29.08 -18.17
#